data_85c54fd2355b08343d6bb8b11ba7d6e0
#
_entry.id   85c54fd2355b08343d6bb8b11ba7d6e0
#
_cell.length_a   1.000
_cell.length_b   1.000
_cell.length_c   1.000
_cell.angle_alpha   90.00
_cell.angle_beta   90.00
_cell.angle_gamma   90.00
#
_symmetry.space_group_name_H-M   'P 1'
#
loop_
_entity.id
_entity.type
_entity.pdbx_description
1 polymer ?
#
loop_
_entity_poly.entity_id
_entity_poly.type
_entity_poly.pdbx_seq_one_letter_code
_entity_poly.pdbx_strand_id
1 'polypeptide(L)'
;MSTTKKTVLITGGASGIGLGTVKYLLNKGNYEVISFSRGAGHIEEAKQELGDRADEVLFLQGDISSEADVQNLYEEIESRYGKLDGLVNCAGAMKLGGIEEQTLETWSRVLDTNLTSVFLMVKTMLPLLKKGTNASIVNLSSLNARRPGGSIAYSASKAGVENLTQYLAKELGKYQIRVNAVSPAAVHTNIYVSSGDYTQEGYDKWSEEKRVLYPLGRIGDADKDLAPTIAFLLSDECLWTTGSIYGVDGGISV
;
A
#
# COMPACT_ATOMS: atom_id res chain seq x y z
N MET A 1 -13.51 -26.98 -11.24
CA MET A 1 -12.12 -27.00 -10.74
C MET A 1 -12.07 -26.03 -9.57
N SER A 2 -11.78 -26.52 -8.35
CA SER A 2 -11.58 -25.63 -7.20
C SER A 2 -10.28 -24.84 -7.46
N THR A 3 -10.39 -23.60 -7.88
CA THR A 3 -9.23 -22.69 -7.95
C THR A 3 -8.82 -22.37 -6.52
N THR A 4 -7.66 -22.85 -6.11
CA THR A 4 -7.09 -22.44 -4.81
C THR A 4 -6.97 -20.93 -4.79
N LYS A 5 -7.55 -20.28 -3.76
CA LYS A 5 -7.45 -18.84 -3.59
C LYS A 5 -6.00 -18.39 -3.41
N LYS A 6 -5.66 -17.21 -3.92
CA LYS A 6 -4.36 -16.58 -3.67
C LYS A 6 -4.35 -15.92 -2.30
N THR A 7 -3.31 -16.18 -1.51
CA THR A 7 -3.11 -15.54 -0.20
C THR A 7 -2.38 -14.20 -0.38
N VAL A 8 -3.02 -13.11 0.02
CA VAL A 8 -2.51 -11.74 -0.15
C VAL A 8 -2.47 -11.00 1.18
N LEU A 9 -1.30 -10.47 1.53
CA LEU A 9 -1.08 -9.59 2.67
C LEU A 9 -1.11 -8.12 2.22
N ILE A 10 -1.87 -7.30 2.92
CA ILE A 10 -1.99 -5.86 2.68
C ILE A 10 -1.62 -5.10 3.95
N THR A 11 -0.51 -4.37 3.93
CA THR A 11 -0.17 -3.45 5.02
C THR A 11 -1.00 -2.18 4.90
N GLY A 12 -1.49 -1.66 6.03
CA GLY A 12 -2.44 -0.54 6.02
C GLY A 12 -3.82 -0.91 5.45
N GLY A 13 -4.17 -2.20 5.45
CA GLY A 13 -5.42 -2.70 4.87
C GLY A 13 -6.70 -2.31 5.62
N ALA A 14 -6.59 -1.61 6.75
CA ALA A 14 -7.74 -1.13 7.52
C ALA A 14 -8.17 0.30 7.17
N SER A 15 -7.56 0.98 6.19
CA SER A 15 -7.97 2.32 5.79
C SER A 15 -7.53 2.68 4.36
N GLY A 16 -8.11 3.73 3.80
CA GLY A 16 -7.68 4.36 2.54
C GLY A 16 -7.51 3.36 1.38
N ILE A 17 -6.39 3.48 0.64
CA ILE A 17 -6.10 2.64 -0.53
C ILE A 17 -6.00 1.15 -0.13
N GLY A 18 -5.46 0.86 1.08
CA GLY A 18 -5.38 -0.51 1.58
C GLY A 18 -6.75 -1.15 1.76
N LEU A 19 -7.68 -0.46 2.43
CA LEU A 19 -9.06 -0.94 2.63
C LEU A 19 -9.82 -1.05 1.30
N GLY A 20 -9.65 -0.09 0.38
CA GLY A 20 -10.20 -0.19 -0.97
C GLY A 20 -9.69 -1.45 -1.70
N THR A 21 -8.41 -1.77 -1.54
CA THR A 21 -7.83 -3.00 -2.09
C THR A 21 -8.42 -4.25 -1.44
N VAL A 22 -8.58 -4.27 -0.11
CA VAL A 22 -9.27 -5.37 0.61
C VAL A 22 -10.65 -5.62 0.02
N LYS A 23 -11.50 -4.59 -0.06
CA LYS A 23 -12.86 -4.69 -0.62
C LYS A 23 -12.86 -5.22 -2.05
N TYR A 24 -11.97 -4.70 -2.88
CA TYR A 24 -11.88 -5.11 -4.27
C TYR A 24 -11.50 -6.59 -4.42
N LEU A 25 -10.49 -7.07 -3.67
CA LEU A 25 -10.06 -8.46 -3.70
C LEU A 25 -11.13 -9.41 -3.16
N LEU A 26 -11.84 -9.02 -2.10
CA LEU A 26 -13.00 -9.77 -1.63
C LEU A 26 -14.06 -9.92 -2.73
N ASN A 27 -14.39 -8.84 -3.46
CA ASN A 27 -15.37 -8.87 -4.55
C ASN A 27 -14.94 -9.77 -5.72
N LYS A 28 -13.64 -9.99 -5.93
CA LYS A 28 -13.13 -10.97 -6.91
C LYS A 28 -13.35 -12.42 -6.45
N GLY A 29 -13.42 -12.70 -5.14
CA GLY A 29 -13.77 -14.00 -4.59
C GLY A 29 -12.67 -15.08 -4.65
N ASN A 30 -11.54 -14.79 -5.30
CA ASN A 30 -10.45 -15.75 -5.51
C ASN A 30 -9.19 -15.42 -4.67
N TYR A 31 -9.37 -14.66 -3.57
CA TYR A 31 -8.29 -14.27 -2.67
C TYR A 31 -8.62 -14.63 -1.21
N GLU A 32 -7.59 -15.06 -0.47
CA GLU A 32 -7.53 -15.05 0.99
C GLU A 32 -6.83 -13.76 1.39
N VAL A 33 -7.52 -12.86 2.09
CA VAL A 33 -7.05 -11.49 2.34
C VAL A 33 -6.61 -11.35 3.80
N ILE A 34 -5.38 -10.89 3.99
CA ILE A 34 -4.79 -10.57 5.29
C ILE A 34 -4.55 -9.06 5.33
N SER A 35 -5.10 -8.40 6.34
CA SER A 35 -4.91 -6.97 6.61
C SER A 35 -4.04 -6.79 7.84
N PHE A 36 -2.91 -6.10 7.71
CA PHE A 36 -2.02 -5.78 8.81
C PHE A 36 -1.97 -4.28 9.03
N SER A 37 -2.42 -3.81 10.20
CA SER A 37 -2.57 -2.39 10.49
C SER A 37 -2.27 -2.08 11.96
N ARG A 38 -1.74 -0.88 12.24
CA ARG A 38 -1.34 -0.47 13.59
C ARG A 38 -2.51 -0.08 14.48
N GLY A 39 -3.46 0.68 13.94
CA GLY A 39 -4.54 1.29 14.71
C GLY A 39 -5.70 0.33 14.96
N ALA A 40 -5.95 -0.05 16.22
CA ALA A 40 -7.10 -0.87 16.57
C ALA A 40 -8.43 -0.22 16.17
N GLY A 41 -8.56 1.12 16.33
CA GLY A 41 -9.75 1.87 15.91
C GLY A 41 -10.01 1.75 14.41
N HIS A 42 -8.99 1.89 13.58
CA HIS A 42 -9.13 1.72 12.11
C HIS A 42 -9.52 0.29 11.73
N ILE A 43 -9.04 -0.72 12.48
CA ILE A 43 -9.44 -2.12 12.24
C ILE A 43 -10.93 -2.30 12.54
N GLU A 44 -11.43 -1.75 13.65
CA GLU A 44 -12.85 -1.84 13.98
C GLU A 44 -13.74 -1.03 13.01
N GLU A 45 -13.31 0.16 12.58
CA GLU A 45 -13.98 0.93 11.53
C GLU A 45 -14.05 0.13 10.21
N ALA A 46 -12.94 -0.49 9.80
CA ALA A 46 -12.90 -1.32 8.60
C ALA A 46 -13.83 -2.53 8.69
N LYS A 47 -13.89 -3.20 9.84
CA LYS A 47 -14.83 -4.31 10.05
C LYS A 47 -16.29 -3.85 9.96
N GLN A 48 -16.62 -2.70 10.56
CA GLN A 48 -17.95 -2.11 10.45
C GLN A 48 -18.32 -1.78 8.99
N GLU A 49 -17.37 -1.21 8.23
CA GLU A 49 -17.57 -0.87 6.82
C GLU A 49 -17.72 -2.11 5.91
N LEU A 50 -17.05 -3.21 6.25
CA LEU A 50 -17.19 -4.50 5.54
C LEU A 50 -18.46 -5.27 5.92
N GLY A 51 -19.06 -4.98 7.09
CA GLY A 51 -20.25 -5.66 7.59
C GLY A 51 -20.03 -7.19 7.70
N ASP A 52 -20.98 -7.96 7.19
CA ASP A 52 -20.93 -9.44 7.24
C ASP A 52 -19.70 -10.04 6.54
N ARG A 53 -19.03 -9.26 5.70
CA ARG A 53 -17.81 -9.69 5.00
C ARG A 53 -16.53 -9.51 5.80
N ALA A 54 -16.59 -8.92 6.98
CA ALA A 54 -15.41 -8.72 7.83
C ALA A 54 -14.74 -10.06 8.21
N ASP A 55 -15.53 -11.11 8.38
CA ASP A 55 -15.03 -12.46 8.72
C ASP A 55 -14.28 -13.15 7.57
N GLU A 56 -14.37 -12.61 6.34
CA GLU A 56 -13.58 -13.08 5.19
C GLU A 56 -12.15 -12.52 5.20
N VAL A 57 -11.80 -11.62 6.13
CA VAL A 57 -10.49 -10.96 6.23
C VAL A 57 -9.80 -11.33 7.53
N LEU A 58 -8.57 -11.81 7.45
CA LEU A 58 -7.74 -11.94 8.65
C LEU A 58 -7.15 -10.57 9.02
N PHE A 59 -7.74 -9.90 10.01
CA PHE A 59 -7.20 -8.65 10.55
C PHE A 59 -6.16 -8.94 11.63
N LEU A 60 -4.94 -8.45 11.45
CA LEU A 60 -3.84 -8.52 12.40
C LEU A 60 -3.38 -7.12 12.77
N GLN A 61 -3.13 -6.90 14.05
CA GLN A 61 -2.66 -5.62 14.56
C GLN A 61 -1.15 -5.66 14.80
N GLY A 62 -0.44 -4.59 14.36
CA GLY A 62 0.97 -4.39 14.65
C GLY A 62 1.56 -3.23 13.85
N ASP A 63 2.79 -2.85 14.21
CA ASP A 63 3.54 -1.78 13.57
C ASP A 63 4.51 -2.35 12.53
N ILE A 64 4.38 -1.91 11.27
CA ILE A 64 5.25 -2.34 10.17
C ILE A 64 6.71 -1.90 10.33
N SER A 65 7.01 -0.95 11.22
CA SER A 65 8.36 -0.51 11.54
C SER A 65 9.00 -1.30 12.70
N SER A 66 8.23 -2.15 13.36
CA SER A 66 8.68 -3.04 14.43
C SER A 66 9.10 -4.41 13.87
N GLU A 67 10.40 -4.75 14.00
CA GLU A 67 10.88 -6.08 13.59
C GLU A 67 10.14 -7.21 14.32
N ALA A 68 9.84 -7.03 15.61
CA ALA A 68 9.11 -8.02 16.41
C ALA A 68 7.69 -8.24 15.90
N ASP A 69 6.94 -7.16 15.60
CA ASP A 69 5.58 -7.26 15.09
C ASP A 69 5.55 -7.90 13.70
N VAL A 70 6.52 -7.56 12.84
CA VAL A 70 6.64 -8.16 11.49
C VAL A 70 7.04 -9.63 11.57
N GLN A 71 7.86 -10.02 12.56
CA GLN A 71 8.19 -11.42 12.79
C GLN A 71 6.97 -12.21 13.30
N ASN A 72 6.19 -11.67 14.24
CA ASN A 72 4.95 -12.29 14.72
C ASN A 72 3.93 -12.45 13.56
N LEU A 73 3.83 -11.43 12.69
CA LEU A 73 3.00 -11.49 11.47
C LEU A 73 3.45 -12.65 10.56
N TYR A 74 4.76 -12.82 10.34
CA TYR A 74 5.30 -13.91 9.55
C TYR A 74 4.89 -15.28 10.12
N GLU A 75 5.06 -15.49 11.42
CA GLU A 75 4.75 -16.74 12.11
C GLU A 75 3.25 -17.08 12.01
N GLU A 76 2.39 -16.07 12.14
CA GLU A 76 0.94 -16.26 12.00
C GLU A 76 0.56 -16.65 10.57
N ILE A 77 1.14 -16.00 9.55
CA ILE A 77 0.87 -16.34 8.14
C ILE A 77 1.46 -17.71 7.80
N GLU A 78 2.66 -18.02 8.26
CA GLU A 78 3.28 -19.33 8.04
C GLU A 78 2.45 -20.46 8.62
N SER A 79 1.98 -20.29 9.87
CA SER A 79 1.14 -21.27 10.57
C SER A 79 -0.20 -21.54 9.86
N ARG A 80 -0.85 -20.48 9.37
CA ARG A 80 -2.20 -20.60 8.77
C ARG A 80 -2.20 -20.99 7.30
N TYR A 81 -1.26 -20.42 6.53
CA TYR A 81 -1.28 -20.51 5.07
C TYR A 81 -0.04 -21.19 4.47
N GLY A 82 1.09 -21.17 5.18
CA GLY A 82 2.35 -21.75 4.74
C GLY A 82 3.00 -21.08 3.53
N LYS A 83 2.33 -20.12 2.88
CA LYS A 83 2.76 -19.40 1.68
C LYS A 83 2.17 -18.00 1.61
N LEU A 84 2.70 -17.18 0.71
CA LEU A 84 2.14 -15.88 0.36
C LEU A 84 2.23 -15.69 -1.16
N ASP A 85 1.09 -15.43 -1.83
CA ASP A 85 1.03 -15.21 -3.27
C ASP A 85 1.08 -13.72 -3.64
N GLY A 86 0.78 -12.83 -2.69
CA GLY A 86 0.82 -11.39 -2.89
C GLY A 86 1.18 -10.61 -1.64
N LEU A 87 1.97 -9.54 -1.80
CA LEU A 87 2.28 -8.56 -0.76
C LEU A 87 2.00 -7.16 -1.29
N VAL A 88 1.10 -6.42 -0.64
CA VAL A 88 0.83 -5.01 -0.93
C VAL A 88 1.36 -4.15 0.20
N ASN A 89 2.47 -3.45 -0.05
CA ASN A 89 3.03 -2.47 0.87
C ASN A 89 2.30 -1.13 0.69
N CYS A 90 1.15 -0.99 1.36
CA CYS A 90 0.26 0.16 1.25
C CYS A 90 0.30 1.10 2.45
N ALA A 91 0.74 0.62 3.62
CA ALA A 91 0.88 1.48 4.80
C ALA A 91 1.81 2.66 4.52
N GLY A 92 1.43 3.81 5.03
CA GLY A 92 2.21 5.03 4.85
C GLY A 92 1.87 6.11 5.86
N ALA A 93 2.83 6.99 6.11
CA ALA A 93 2.70 8.17 6.93
C ALA A 93 3.16 9.40 6.15
N MET A 94 2.55 10.54 6.45
CA MET A 94 2.94 11.83 5.91
C MET A 94 2.93 12.88 7.02
N LYS A 95 3.70 13.93 6.84
CA LYS A 95 3.62 15.18 7.57
C LYS A 95 4.06 16.29 6.64
N LEU A 96 3.23 17.29 6.41
CA LEU A 96 3.59 18.45 5.61
C LEU A 96 4.78 19.20 6.24
N GLY A 97 5.54 19.88 5.40
CA GLY A 97 6.66 20.71 5.80
C GLY A 97 7.89 20.56 4.91
N GLY A 98 8.58 21.67 4.70
CA GLY A 98 9.83 21.77 3.97
C GLY A 98 11.05 21.58 4.89
N ILE A 99 12.22 22.06 4.41
CA ILE A 99 13.49 21.88 5.12
C ILE A 99 13.55 22.64 6.46
N GLU A 100 12.82 23.73 6.59
CA GLU A 100 12.83 24.56 7.80
C GLU A 100 11.89 24.02 8.89
N GLU A 101 10.80 23.36 8.51
CA GLU A 101 9.76 22.87 9.44
C GLU A 101 9.96 21.40 9.84
N GLN A 102 10.61 20.60 9.01
CA GLN A 102 10.77 19.17 9.27
C GLN A 102 11.81 18.93 10.38
N THR A 103 11.38 18.28 11.46
CA THR A 103 12.30 17.77 12.49
C THR A 103 12.94 16.44 12.08
N LEU A 104 14.11 16.11 12.64
CA LEU A 104 14.74 14.81 12.41
C LEU A 104 13.83 13.64 12.88
N GLU A 105 13.09 13.82 13.96
CA GLU A 105 12.12 12.85 14.46
C GLU A 105 11.02 12.56 13.42
N THR A 106 10.41 13.62 12.88
CA THR A 106 9.37 13.49 11.84
C THR A 106 9.94 12.88 10.57
N TRP A 107 11.13 13.32 10.14
CA TRP A 107 11.84 12.73 9.01
C TRP A 107 12.04 11.23 9.19
N SER A 108 12.65 10.81 10.32
CA SER A 108 12.92 9.40 10.60
C SER A 108 11.62 8.58 10.64
N ARG A 109 10.60 9.05 11.35
CA ARG A 109 9.30 8.37 11.42
C ARG A 109 8.66 8.17 10.05
N VAL A 110 8.72 9.16 9.14
CA VAL A 110 8.17 9.04 7.79
C VAL A 110 8.98 8.05 6.95
N LEU A 111 10.32 8.10 7.02
CA LEU A 111 11.19 7.16 6.32
C LEU A 111 11.00 5.73 6.85
N ASP A 112 10.94 5.54 8.16
CA ASP A 112 10.75 4.23 8.77
C ASP A 112 9.42 3.61 8.36
N THR A 113 8.34 4.41 8.38
CA THR A 113 7.01 3.93 7.99
C THR A 113 6.90 3.67 6.48
N ASN A 114 7.50 4.51 5.62
CA ASN A 114 7.23 4.45 4.17
C ASN A 114 8.26 3.66 3.38
N LEU A 115 9.51 3.58 3.85
CA LEU A 115 10.63 3.00 3.12
C LEU A 115 11.28 1.84 3.86
N THR A 116 11.73 2.07 5.10
CA THR A 116 12.39 1.02 5.91
C THR A 116 11.44 -0.16 6.12
N SER A 117 10.16 0.11 6.37
CA SER A 117 9.15 -0.94 6.51
C SER A 117 8.96 -1.79 5.25
N VAL A 118 9.03 -1.20 4.06
CA VAL A 118 8.94 -1.96 2.79
C VAL A 118 10.09 -2.96 2.68
N PHE A 119 11.31 -2.51 3.00
CA PHE A 119 12.46 -3.40 3.08
C PHE A 119 12.24 -4.52 4.09
N LEU A 120 11.81 -4.18 5.32
CA LEU A 120 11.59 -5.14 6.39
C LEU A 120 10.52 -6.16 6.02
N MET A 121 9.37 -5.71 5.50
CA MET A 121 8.28 -6.58 5.06
C MET A 121 8.72 -7.54 3.97
N VAL A 122 9.39 -7.05 2.94
CA VAL A 122 9.87 -7.91 1.85
C VAL A 122 10.90 -8.92 2.36
N LYS A 123 11.86 -8.48 3.17
CA LYS A 123 12.90 -9.36 3.76
C LYS A 123 12.29 -10.48 4.58
N THR A 124 11.35 -10.15 5.48
CA THR A 124 10.75 -11.13 6.40
C THR A 124 9.77 -12.05 5.68
N MET A 125 8.96 -11.54 4.73
CA MET A 125 7.97 -12.35 4.00
C MET A 125 8.57 -13.13 2.82
N LEU A 126 9.83 -12.91 2.45
CA LEU A 126 10.46 -13.57 1.30
C LEU A 126 10.39 -15.10 1.32
N PRO A 127 10.57 -15.80 2.46
CA PRO A 127 10.44 -17.27 2.49
C PRO A 127 9.03 -17.74 2.11
N LEU A 128 7.98 -17.02 2.51
CA LEU A 128 6.59 -17.34 2.15
C LEU A 128 6.29 -17.00 0.69
N LEU A 129 6.79 -15.87 0.19
CA LEU A 129 6.65 -15.46 -1.22
C LEU A 129 7.33 -16.46 -2.17
N LYS A 130 8.45 -17.05 -1.78
CA LYS A 130 9.11 -18.12 -2.56
C LYS A 130 8.29 -19.41 -2.67
N LYS A 131 7.39 -19.66 -1.72
CA LYS A 131 6.44 -20.79 -1.72
C LYS A 131 5.16 -20.46 -2.47
N GLY A 132 4.93 -19.18 -2.78
CA GLY A 132 3.74 -18.68 -3.48
C GLY A 132 3.70 -19.10 -4.96
N THR A 133 2.49 -19.05 -5.51
CA THR A 133 2.27 -19.32 -6.94
C THR A 133 2.16 -17.99 -7.69
N ASN A 134 3.10 -17.75 -8.64
CA ASN A 134 3.15 -16.49 -9.40
C ASN A 134 3.18 -15.26 -8.46
N ALA A 135 4.02 -15.32 -7.42
CA ALA A 135 4.04 -14.33 -6.36
C ALA A 135 4.31 -12.92 -6.89
N SER A 136 3.64 -11.94 -6.30
CA SER A 136 3.73 -10.53 -6.70
C SER A 136 3.79 -9.60 -5.51
N ILE A 137 4.68 -8.61 -5.57
CA ILE A 137 4.79 -7.51 -4.62
C ILE A 137 4.33 -6.24 -5.31
N VAL A 138 3.42 -5.50 -4.67
CA VAL A 138 2.95 -4.19 -5.13
C VAL A 138 3.25 -3.15 -4.05
N ASN A 139 4.11 -2.19 -4.38
CA ASN A 139 4.47 -1.10 -3.47
C ASN A 139 3.67 0.17 -3.78
N LEU A 140 3.17 0.86 -2.77
CA LEU A 140 2.54 2.17 -2.94
C LEU A 140 3.59 3.28 -2.90
N SER A 141 3.90 3.83 -4.10
CA SER A 141 4.66 5.04 -4.28
C SER A 141 3.75 6.29 -4.21
N SER A 142 4.10 7.34 -4.89
CA SER A 142 3.33 8.58 -5.05
C SER A 142 3.87 9.37 -6.23
N LEU A 143 3.04 10.22 -6.83
CA LEU A 143 3.49 11.27 -7.76
C LEU A 143 4.63 12.11 -7.15
N ASN A 144 4.61 12.32 -5.83
CA ASN A 144 5.64 13.08 -5.11
C ASN A 144 7.05 12.46 -5.15
N ALA A 145 7.18 11.19 -5.56
CA ALA A 145 8.48 10.58 -5.83
C ALA A 145 9.23 11.27 -6.98
N ARG A 146 8.49 11.80 -7.98
CA ARG A 146 9.03 12.41 -9.20
C ARG A 146 8.73 13.90 -9.32
N ARG A 147 7.66 14.36 -8.69
CA ARG A 147 7.25 15.77 -8.60
C ARG A 147 7.15 16.14 -7.12
N PRO A 148 8.29 16.45 -6.45
CA PRO A 148 8.33 16.75 -5.04
C PRO A 148 7.40 17.90 -4.68
N GLY A 149 6.67 17.77 -3.56
CA GLY A 149 5.77 18.80 -3.07
C GLY A 149 5.15 18.46 -1.72
N GLY A 150 4.84 19.46 -0.95
CA GLY A 150 4.13 19.37 0.33
C GLY A 150 4.92 18.78 1.50
N SER A 151 5.73 17.76 1.30
CA SER A 151 6.50 17.10 2.36
C SER A 151 7.84 16.60 1.85
N ILE A 152 8.93 17.08 2.43
CA ILE A 152 10.28 16.68 2.03
C ILE A 152 10.56 15.20 2.40
N ALA A 153 10.20 14.76 3.61
CA ALA A 153 10.40 13.39 4.05
C ALA A 153 9.54 12.38 3.23
N TYR A 154 8.29 12.74 2.97
CA TYR A 154 7.39 11.90 2.17
C TYR A 154 7.92 11.74 0.74
N SER A 155 8.28 12.84 0.07
CA SER A 155 8.82 12.80 -1.29
C SER A 155 10.08 11.94 -1.38
N ALA A 156 11.04 12.13 -0.45
CA ALA A 156 12.25 11.33 -0.37
C ALA A 156 11.95 9.84 -0.16
N SER A 157 11.02 9.52 0.78
CA SER A 157 10.64 8.14 1.06
C SER A 157 10.01 7.45 -0.16
N LYS A 158 9.15 8.15 -0.90
CA LYS A 158 8.46 7.57 -2.07
C LYS A 158 9.40 7.43 -3.28
N ALA A 159 10.36 8.32 -3.47
CA ALA A 159 11.45 8.13 -4.43
C ALA A 159 12.30 6.89 -4.09
N GLY A 160 12.61 6.70 -2.80
CA GLY A 160 13.26 5.48 -2.31
C GLY A 160 12.48 4.21 -2.59
N VAL A 161 11.14 4.23 -2.42
CA VAL A 161 10.27 3.10 -2.74
C VAL A 161 10.31 2.75 -4.24
N GLU A 162 10.31 3.73 -5.14
CA GLU A 162 10.43 3.46 -6.59
C GLU A 162 11.77 2.80 -6.93
N ASN A 163 12.87 3.32 -6.39
CA ASN A 163 14.19 2.72 -6.60
C ASN A 163 14.28 1.32 -6.02
N LEU A 164 13.80 1.12 -4.77
CA LEU A 164 13.74 -0.20 -4.12
C LEU A 164 12.89 -1.19 -4.92
N THR A 165 11.78 -0.76 -5.50
CA THR A 165 10.92 -1.58 -6.37
C THR A 165 11.72 -2.14 -7.56
N GLN A 166 12.47 -1.29 -8.25
CA GLN A 166 13.28 -1.69 -9.41
C GLN A 166 14.43 -2.62 -9.02
N TYR A 167 15.08 -2.34 -7.89
CA TYR A 167 16.13 -3.20 -7.35
C TYR A 167 15.60 -4.60 -7.01
N LEU A 168 14.49 -4.65 -6.26
CA LEU A 168 13.86 -5.92 -5.87
C LEU A 168 13.33 -6.70 -7.08
N ALA A 169 12.78 -6.03 -8.08
CA ALA A 169 12.35 -6.68 -9.32
C ALA A 169 13.51 -7.43 -10.01
N LYS A 170 14.69 -6.79 -10.08
CA LYS A 170 15.90 -7.40 -10.65
C LYS A 170 16.40 -8.57 -9.78
N GLU A 171 16.41 -8.39 -8.47
CA GLU A 171 16.95 -9.39 -7.54
C GLU A 171 16.03 -10.61 -7.39
N LEU A 172 14.71 -10.39 -7.28
CA LEU A 172 13.76 -11.45 -6.99
C LEU A 172 13.22 -12.16 -8.22
N GLY A 173 13.53 -11.67 -9.43
CA GLY A 173 13.16 -12.30 -10.69
C GLY A 173 13.67 -13.75 -10.82
N LYS A 174 14.83 -14.08 -10.24
CA LYS A 174 15.34 -15.46 -10.16
C LYS A 174 14.43 -16.44 -9.41
N TYR A 175 13.54 -15.92 -8.56
CA TYR A 175 12.51 -16.69 -7.85
C TYR A 175 11.14 -16.59 -8.50
N GLN A 176 11.03 -15.98 -9.70
CA GLN A 176 9.77 -15.71 -10.40
C GLN A 176 8.81 -14.83 -9.57
N ILE A 177 9.34 -13.99 -8.66
CA ILE A 177 8.58 -13.01 -7.89
C ILE A 177 8.62 -11.68 -8.65
N ARG A 178 7.45 -11.16 -9.02
CA ARG A 178 7.31 -9.85 -9.67
C ARG A 178 7.22 -8.74 -8.62
N VAL A 179 7.82 -7.60 -8.88
CA VAL A 179 7.77 -6.44 -7.99
C VAL A 179 7.47 -5.20 -8.81
N ASN A 180 6.36 -4.54 -8.51
CA ASN A 180 5.93 -3.32 -9.21
C ASN A 180 5.48 -2.26 -8.18
N ALA A 181 5.34 -1.02 -8.62
CA ALA A 181 4.76 0.03 -7.78
C ALA A 181 3.57 0.70 -8.47
N VAL A 182 2.61 1.13 -7.68
CA VAL A 182 1.55 2.06 -8.07
C VAL A 182 1.90 3.43 -7.51
N SER A 183 1.84 4.46 -8.36
CA SER A 183 2.20 5.85 -8.05
C SER A 183 0.97 6.74 -8.22
N PRO A 184 0.13 6.87 -7.18
CA PRO A 184 -1.04 7.74 -7.23
C PRO A 184 -0.67 9.21 -7.09
N ALA A 185 -1.55 10.08 -7.57
CA ALA A 185 -1.64 11.47 -7.15
C ALA A 185 -2.55 11.59 -5.91
N ALA A 186 -3.34 12.66 -5.78
CA ALA A 186 -4.28 12.75 -4.66
C ALA A 186 -5.42 11.75 -4.81
N VAL A 187 -5.70 11.05 -3.71
CA VAL A 187 -6.77 10.05 -3.58
C VAL A 187 -7.55 10.37 -2.31
N HIS A 188 -8.86 10.21 -2.36
CA HIS A 188 -9.71 10.34 -1.17
C HIS A 188 -9.29 9.32 -0.11
N THR A 189 -8.55 9.78 0.90
CA THR A 189 -8.05 8.99 2.04
C THR A 189 -7.86 9.89 3.25
N ASN A 190 -7.77 9.30 4.42
CA ASN A 190 -7.56 10.04 5.67
C ASN A 190 -6.09 10.44 5.92
N ILE A 191 -5.17 10.25 4.99
CA ILE A 191 -3.73 10.45 5.25
C ILE A 191 -3.38 11.87 5.70
N TYR A 192 -4.02 12.89 5.15
CA TYR A 192 -3.81 14.29 5.53
C TYR A 192 -4.50 14.66 6.84
N VAL A 193 -5.66 14.07 7.12
CA VAL A 193 -6.41 14.29 8.36
C VAL A 193 -5.72 13.55 9.52
N SER A 194 -5.32 12.31 9.32
CA SER A 194 -4.61 11.50 10.32
C SER A 194 -3.20 12.02 10.65
N SER A 195 -2.56 12.76 9.74
CA SER A 195 -1.29 13.45 10.00
C SER A 195 -1.46 14.72 10.85
N GLY A 196 -2.70 15.18 11.02
CA GLY A 196 -3.04 16.46 11.69
C GLY A 196 -2.74 17.69 10.85
N ASP A 197 -2.50 17.54 9.54
CA ASP A 197 -2.19 18.65 8.64
C ASP A 197 -3.46 19.35 8.13
N TYR A 198 -4.59 18.64 8.10
CA TYR A 198 -5.90 19.16 7.72
C TYR A 198 -6.97 18.70 8.70
N THR A 199 -7.99 19.53 8.91
CA THR A 199 -9.31 19.08 9.39
C THR A 199 -10.05 18.40 8.22
N GLN A 200 -11.10 17.62 8.51
CA GLN A 200 -11.90 17.00 7.43
C GLN A 200 -12.46 18.07 6.48
N GLU A 201 -13.04 19.14 6.99
CA GLU A 201 -13.57 20.26 6.19
C GLU A 201 -12.49 20.93 5.34
N GLY A 202 -11.29 21.15 5.92
CA GLY A 202 -10.13 21.69 5.21
C GLY A 202 -9.66 20.78 4.06
N TYR A 203 -9.69 19.46 4.29
CA TYR A 203 -9.34 18.49 3.27
C TYR A 203 -10.38 18.44 2.14
N ASP A 204 -11.67 18.48 2.47
CA ASP A 204 -12.75 18.46 1.48
C ASP A 204 -12.68 19.70 0.57
N LYS A 205 -12.46 20.87 1.15
CA LYS A 205 -12.23 22.12 0.40
C LYS A 205 -10.99 22.03 -0.50
N TRP A 206 -9.87 21.56 0.07
CA TRP A 206 -8.63 21.37 -0.68
C TRP A 206 -8.82 20.40 -1.86
N SER A 207 -9.53 19.30 -1.67
CA SER A 207 -9.78 18.30 -2.71
C SER A 207 -10.64 18.87 -3.85
N GLU A 208 -11.66 19.66 -3.53
CA GLU A 208 -12.49 20.33 -4.53
C GLU A 208 -11.70 21.38 -5.33
N GLU A 209 -10.86 22.17 -4.67
CA GLU A 209 -9.97 23.14 -5.33
C GLU A 209 -8.95 22.46 -6.24
N LYS A 210 -8.45 21.29 -5.85
CA LYS A 210 -7.43 20.55 -6.61
C LYS A 210 -7.97 19.78 -7.81
N ARG A 211 -9.25 19.40 -7.84
CA ARG A 211 -9.84 18.61 -8.92
C ARG A 211 -9.62 19.19 -10.32
N VAL A 212 -9.58 20.50 -10.44
CA VAL A 212 -9.38 21.21 -11.73
C VAL A 212 -7.98 21.02 -12.33
N LEU A 213 -7.02 20.57 -11.53
CA LEU A 213 -5.66 20.26 -12.00
C LEU A 213 -5.57 18.90 -12.69
N TYR A 214 -6.60 18.06 -12.56
CA TYR A 214 -6.63 16.73 -13.14
C TYR A 214 -7.36 16.74 -14.48
N PRO A 215 -6.76 16.25 -15.57
CA PRO A 215 -7.46 16.09 -16.84
C PRO A 215 -8.78 15.34 -16.74
N LEU A 216 -8.90 14.37 -15.79
CA LEU A 216 -10.15 13.63 -15.53
C LEU A 216 -11.13 14.41 -14.62
N GLY A 217 -10.83 15.65 -14.21
CA GLY A 217 -11.73 16.55 -13.49
C GLY A 217 -12.03 16.17 -12.05
N ARG A 218 -11.29 15.23 -11.45
CA ARG A 218 -11.47 14.79 -10.06
C ARG A 218 -10.17 14.22 -9.49
N ILE A 219 -10.08 14.17 -8.16
CA ILE A 219 -9.07 13.34 -7.48
C ILE A 219 -9.45 11.87 -7.53
N GLY A 220 -8.51 10.97 -7.19
CA GLY A 220 -8.70 9.53 -7.27
C GLY A 220 -9.58 8.96 -6.15
N ASP A 221 -10.14 7.81 -6.42
CA ASP A 221 -10.92 6.99 -5.48
C ASP A 221 -10.16 5.69 -5.20
N ALA A 222 -10.05 5.28 -3.92
CA ALA A 222 -9.29 4.12 -3.52
C ALA A 222 -9.84 2.82 -4.14
N ASP A 223 -11.16 2.66 -4.10
CA ASP A 223 -11.85 1.43 -4.50
C ASP A 223 -11.94 1.30 -6.03
N LYS A 224 -12.20 2.43 -6.73
CA LYS A 224 -12.51 2.43 -8.16
C LYS A 224 -11.29 2.65 -9.05
N ASP A 225 -10.30 3.41 -8.57
CA ASP A 225 -9.17 3.82 -9.41
C ASP A 225 -7.87 3.08 -9.05
N LEU A 226 -7.60 2.88 -7.74
CA LEU A 226 -6.33 2.30 -7.30
C LEU A 226 -6.41 0.78 -7.14
N ALA A 227 -7.43 0.28 -6.45
CA ALA A 227 -7.60 -1.15 -6.17
C ALA A 227 -7.63 -2.03 -7.43
N PRO A 228 -8.28 -1.65 -8.54
CA PRO A 228 -8.23 -2.43 -9.80
C PRO A 228 -6.81 -2.60 -10.35
N THR A 229 -6.01 -1.53 -10.34
CA THR A 229 -4.61 -1.58 -10.81
C THR A 229 -3.75 -2.46 -9.90
N ILE A 230 -3.91 -2.34 -8.58
CA ILE A 230 -3.22 -3.19 -7.60
C ILE A 230 -3.59 -4.66 -7.82
N ALA A 231 -4.88 -4.96 -7.96
CA ALA A 231 -5.37 -6.32 -8.21
C ALA A 231 -4.85 -6.91 -9.53
N PHE A 232 -4.80 -6.10 -10.60
CA PHE A 232 -4.19 -6.49 -11.88
C PHE A 232 -2.72 -6.88 -11.71
N LEU A 233 -1.93 -6.08 -10.99
CA LEU A 233 -0.52 -6.36 -10.73
C LEU A 233 -0.31 -7.61 -9.85
N LEU A 234 -1.28 -7.97 -9.00
CA LEU A 234 -1.27 -9.21 -8.20
C LEU A 234 -1.69 -10.44 -8.99
N SER A 235 -2.45 -10.24 -10.07
CA SER A 235 -3.10 -11.32 -10.82
C SER A 235 -2.13 -12.07 -11.76
N ASP A 236 -2.63 -13.18 -12.31
CA ASP A 236 -1.94 -13.95 -13.34
C ASP A 236 -2.09 -13.34 -14.75
N GLU A 237 -2.85 -12.26 -14.89
CA GLU A 237 -2.99 -11.51 -16.15
C GLU A 237 -1.78 -10.61 -16.43
N CYS A 238 -0.83 -10.51 -15.47
CA CYS A 238 0.30 -9.57 -15.49
C CYS A 238 1.67 -10.27 -15.29
N LEU A 239 1.86 -11.47 -15.87
CA LEU A 239 3.03 -12.32 -15.57
C LEU A 239 4.36 -11.80 -16.13
N TRP A 240 4.34 -10.94 -17.16
CA TRP A 240 5.57 -10.41 -17.80
C TRP A 240 5.91 -8.98 -17.37
N THR A 241 5.29 -8.48 -16.28
CA THR A 241 5.51 -7.13 -15.79
C THR A 241 6.18 -7.13 -14.43
N THR A 242 7.40 -6.62 -14.36
CA THR A 242 8.17 -6.43 -13.13
C THR A 242 9.07 -5.18 -13.25
N GLY A 243 9.33 -4.49 -12.14
CA GLY A 243 10.12 -3.26 -12.09
C GLY A 243 9.38 -2.01 -12.59
N SER A 244 8.11 -2.11 -12.92
CA SER A 244 7.32 -1.00 -13.46
C SER A 244 6.73 -0.13 -12.36
N ILE A 245 6.63 1.17 -12.65
CA ILE A 245 5.99 2.18 -11.81
C ILE A 245 4.77 2.70 -12.56
N TYR A 246 3.59 2.31 -12.11
CA TYR A 246 2.32 2.66 -12.74
C TYR A 246 1.77 3.96 -12.17
N GLY A 247 1.73 5.01 -12.99
CA GLY A 247 1.01 6.25 -12.64
C GLY A 247 -0.50 6.00 -12.67
N VAL A 248 -1.18 6.25 -11.55
CA VAL A 248 -2.64 6.23 -11.42
C VAL A 248 -3.04 7.57 -10.82
N ASP A 249 -3.07 8.58 -11.66
CA ASP A 249 -2.97 9.98 -11.23
C ASP A 249 -3.94 10.94 -11.94
N GLY A 250 -4.93 10.40 -12.67
CA GLY A 250 -5.92 11.21 -13.39
C GLY A 250 -5.34 12.13 -14.47
N GLY A 251 -4.10 11.88 -14.89
CA GLY A 251 -3.40 12.64 -15.93
C GLY A 251 -2.67 13.88 -15.43
N ILE A 252 -2.60 14.14 -14.12
CA ILE A 252 -1.91 15.35 -13.60
C ILE A 252 -0.40 15.33 -13.86
N SER A 253 0.18 14.18 -14.18
CA SER A 253 1.63 14.06 -14.44
C SER A 253 2.07 14.36 -15.88
N VAL A 254 1.15 14.54 -16.80
CA VAL A 254 1.43 14.82 -18.21
C VAL A 254 1.31 16.29 -18.56
#